data_293ace2a311880e4ec3cae7bbcde3b14
#
_entry.id   293ace2a311880e4ec3cae7bbcde3b14
#
_cell.length_a   1.000
_cell.length_b   1.000
_cell.length_c   1.000
_cell.angle_alpha   90.00
_cell.angle_beta   90.00
_cell.angle_gamma   90.00
#
_symmetry.space_group_name_H-M   'P 1'
#
loop_
_entity.id
_entity.type
_entity.pdbx_description
1 polymer ?
#
loop_
_entity_poly.entity_id
_entity_poly.type
_entity_poly.pdbx_seq_one_letter_code
_entity_poly.pdbx_strand_id
1 'polypeptide(L)'
;MKHIIYKKNNIIFGLPYISNNYDDLYKKINKIPYKLYSIQHRFLKKQINIFYNQVVNQVIEKFAIFQVEATIQPDIYKLKCYNSKNTLIEYGLSYISSFKNSVKLNSLFRNIKENDNLDLLEESDDEEEFEDISVDKYIKNIKLNMKCLYNHKFNSWEPISRSNDGVSLKSFILSQEK
;
A
#
# COMPACT_ATOMS: atom_id res chain seq x y z
N MET A 1 -7.03 -20.61 33.46
CA MET A 1 -6.27 -21.54 32.58
C MET A 1 -4.95 -20.88 32.24
N LYS A 2 -3.84 -21.57 32.48
CA LYS A 2 -2.53 -21.11 32.05
C LYS A 2 -2.45 -21.39 30.55
N HIS A 3 -2.34 -20.34 29.73
CA HIS A 3 -2.04 -20.52 28.30
C HIS A 3 -0.61 -21.03 28.18
N ILE A 4 -0.44 -22.22 27.67
CA ILE A 4 0.88 -22.82 27.51
C ILE A 4 1.47 -22.24 26.25
N ILE A 5 2.52 -21.44 26.39
CA ILE A 5 3.30 -20.89 25.28
C ILE A 5 4.62 -21.66 25.28
N TYR A 6 4.90 -22.35 24.19
CA TYR A 6 6.20 -22.98 23.97
C TYR A 6 7.06 -22.04 23.14
N LYS A 7 8.21 -21.67 23.67
CA LYS A 7 9.19 -20.85 22.97
C LYS A 7 10.46 -21.68 22.72
N LYS A 8 10.82 -21.83 21.46
CA LYS A 8 12.08 -22.47 21.05
C LYS A 8 12.65 -21.65 19.87
N ASN A 9 13.88 -21.14 20.02
CA ASN A 9 14.62 -20.44 18.95
C ASN A 9 13.79 -19.41 18.19
N ASN A 10 13.29 -18.38 18.81
CA ASN A 10 12.46 -17.32 18.20
C ASN A 10 11.09 -17.77 17.64
N ILE A 11 10.72 -19.02 17.76
CA ILE A 11 9.41 -19.55 17.39
C ILE A 11 8.55 -19.66 18.65
N ILE A 12 7.35 -19.11 18.60
CA ILE A 12 6.39 -19.17 19.70
C ILE A 12 5.18 -19.96 19.23
N PHE A 13 4.85 -21.03 19.97
CA PHE A 13 3.65 -21.82 19.73
C PHE A 13 2.61 -21.47 20.81
N GLY A 14 1.45 -21.00 20.37
CA GLY A 14 0.30 -20.83 21.25
C GLY A 14 -0.70 -21.97 21.05
N LEU A 15 -1.27 -22.49 22.12
CA LEU A 15 -2.37 -23.44 22.01
C LEU A 15 -3.66 -22.72 21.62
N PRO A 16 -4.45 -23.27 20.68
CA PRO A 16 -5.74 -22.69 20.33
C PRO A 16 -6.68 -22.75 21.54
N TYR A 17 -7.41 -21.69 21.75
CA TYR A 17 -8.52 -21.66 22.69
C TYR A 17 -9.77 -22.21 22.01
N ILE A 18 -10.42 -23.19 22.63
CA ILE A 18 -11.63 -23.82 22.09
C ILE A 18 -12.79 -23.54 23.06
N SER A 19 -13.91 -23.07 22.55
CA SER A 19 -15.15 -22.88 23.30
C SER A 19 -16.36 -23.25 22.44
N ASN A 20 -17.38 -23.80 23.07
CA ASN A 20 -18.66 -24.09 22.45
C ASN A 20 -19.65 -22.92 22.61
N ASN A 21 -19.24 -21.86 23.30
CA ASN A 21 -20.06 -20.69 23.58
C ASN A 21 -19.37 -19.42 23.04
N TYR A 22 -20.09 -18.66 22.24
CA TYR A 22 -19.58 -17.43 21.64
C TYR A 22 -19.28 -16.35 22.69
N ASP A 23 -20.14 -16.16 23.66
CA ASP A 23 -19.96 -15.13 24.69
C ASP A 23 -18.70 -15.41 25.55
N ASP A 24 -18.46 -16.66 25.86
CA ASP A 24 -17.25 -17.09 26.58
C ASP A 24 -16.02 -16.91 25.72
N LEU A 25 -16.11 -17.22 24.42
CA LEU A 25 -15.03 -17.03 23.46
C LEU A 25 -14.63 -15.56 23.39
N TYR A 26 -15.58 -14.66 23.14
CA TYR A 26 -15.30 -13.24 22.98
C TYR A 26 -14.80 -12.57 24.27
N LYS A 27 -15.30 -12.95 25.43
CA LYS A 27 -14.80 -12.46 26.72
C LYS A 27 -13.33 -12.88 26.98
N LYS A 28 -12.93 -14.02 26.45
CA LYS A 28 -11.58 -14.57 26.68
C LYS A 28 -10.56 -14.19 25.61
N ILE A 29 -10.99 -13.85 24.40
CA ILE A 29 -10.11 -13.41 23.29
C ILE A 29 -9.18 -12.29 23.73
N ASN A 30 -9.69 -11.28 24.43
CA ASN A 30 -8.91 -10.12 24.88
C ASN A 30 -7.92 -10.46 26.01
N LYS A 31 -8.01 -11.66 26.61
CA LYS A 31 -7.11 -12.12 27.67
C LYS A 31 -6.01 -13.04 27.16
N ILE A 32 -6.00 -13.34 25.87
CA ILE A 32 -4.99 -14.21 25.25
C ILE A 32 -3.68 -13.42 25.11
N PRO A 33 -2.53 -13.97 25.58
CA PRO A 33 -1.25 -13.24 25.63
C PRO A 33 -0.51 -13.18 24.28
N TYR A 34 -1.18 -13.49 23.18
CA TYR A 34 -0.62 -13.45 21.82
C TYR A 34 -1.64 -12.89 20.82
N LYS A 35 -1.16 -12.41 19.68
CA LYS A 35 -2.02 -11.92 18.60
C LYS A 35 -2.76 -13.08 17.94
N LEU A 36 -4.09 -12.98 17.89
CA LEU A 36 -4.93 -13.92 17.16
C LEU A 36 -4.93 -13.57 15.69
N TYR A 37 -4.76 -14.59 14.84
CA TYR A 37 -4.89 -14.42 13.40
C TYR A 37 -6.35 -14.56 12.96
N SER A 38 -7.02 -15.62 13.42
CA SER A 38 -8.41 -15.90 13.06
C SER A 38 -9.15 -16.71 14.13
N ILE A 39 -10.47 -16.63 14.09
CA ILE A 39 -11.37 -17.52 14.81
C ILE A 39 -11.92 -18.52 13.80
N GLN A 40 -11.74 -19.81 14.09
CA GLN A 40 -12.30 -20.87 13.27
C GLN A 40 -13.62 -21.35 13.86
N HIS A 41 -14.69 -21.22 13.10
CA HIS A 41 -16.01 -21.74 13.46
C HIS A 41 -16.20 -23.12 12.82
N ARG A 42 -16.50 -24.13 13.63
CA ARG A 42 -16.75 -25.50 13.18
C ARG A 42 -18.15 -25.96 13.57
N PHE A 43 -18.83 -26.61 12.65
CA PHE A 43 -20.14 -27.22 12.95
C PHE A 43 -19.95 -28.57 13.62
N LEU A 44 -20.40 -28.70 14.87
CA LEU A 44 -20.23 -29.90 15.68
C LEU A 44 -21.10 -31.09 15.26
N LYS A 45 -22.23 -30.83 14.58
CA LYS A 45 -23.26 -31.85 14.27
C LYS A 45 -23.28 -32.34 12.82
N LYS A 46 -22.41 -31.86 11.95
CA LYS A 46 -22.35 -32.30 10.56
C LYS A 46 -21.12 -33.19 10.35
N GLN A 47 -21.34 -34.34 9.65
CA GLN A 47 -20.25 -35.23 9.25
C GLN A 47 -19.27 -34.59 8.23
N ILE A 48 -19.65 -33.46 7.66
CA ILE A 48 -18.82 -32.70 6.72
C ILE A 48 -18.05 -31.66 7.53
N ASN A 49 -16.73 -31.66 7.42
CA ASN A 49 -15.85 -30.67 8.03
C ASN A 49 -15.99 -29.28 7.35
N ILE A 50 -17.18 -28.69 7.46
CA ILE A 50 -17.40 -27.33 7.04
C ILE A 50 -16.89 -26.43 8.17
N PHE A 51 -15.92 -25.60 7.88
CA PHE A 51 -15.43 -24.58 8.78
C PHE A 51 -15.40 -23.23 8.06
N TYR A 52 -15.54 -22.19 8.82
CA TYR A 52 -15.43 -20.83 8.33
C TYR A 52 -14.44 -20.09 9.23
N ASN A 53 -13.52 -19.36 8.61
CA ASN A 53 -12.50 -18.58 9.31
C ASN A 53 -12.89 -17.10 9.31
N GLN A 54 -13.06 -16.55 10.51
CA GLN A 54 -13.17 -15.11 10.70
C GLN A 54 -11.79 -14.55 11.05
N VAL A 55 -11.21 -13.75 10.16
CA VAL A 55 -9.93 -13.07 10.42
C VAL A 55 -10.16 -11.99 11.49
N VAL A 56 -9.48 -12.10 12.62
CA VAL A 56 -9.61 -11.16 13.76
C VAL A 56 -8.66 -9.98 13.59
N ASN A 57 -7.46 -10.24 13.10
CA ASN A 57 -6.50 -9.21 12.76
C ASN A 57 -6.63 -8.89 11.28
N GLN A 58 -7.60 -8.09 10.92
CA GLN A 58 -7.43 -7.29 9.72
C GLN A 58 -6.23 -6.40 10.01
N VAL A 59 -5.17 -6.57 9.23
CA VAL A 59 -4.15 -5.54 9.12
C VAL A 59 -4.94 -4.32 8.67
N ILE A 60 -5.22 -3.40 9.60
CA ILE A 60 -5.84 -2.13 9.23
C ILE A 60 -4.80 -1.46 8.37
N GLU A 61 -4.98 -1.57 7.06
CA GLU A 61 -4.12 -0.91 6.11
C GLU A 61 -4.21 0.59 6.40
N LYS A 62 -3.12 1.13 6.90
CA LYS A 62 -3.02 2.55 7.16
C LYS A 62 -2.91 3.26 5.81
N PHE A 63 -3.87 4.10 5.51
CA PHE A 63 -3.90 4.81 4.25
C PHE A 63 -4.14 6.31 4.45
N ALA A 64 -3.66 7.09 3.49
CA ALA A 64 -3.95 8.51 3.36
C ALA A 64 -4.05 8.88 1.89
N ILE A 65 -4.67 10.02 1.60
CA ILE A 65 -4.81 10.53 0.25
C ILE A 65 -3.83 11.68 0.08
N PHE A 66 -2.96 11.54 -0.91
CA PHE A 66 -2.00 12.56 -1.30
C PHE A 66 -2.29 13.05 -2.72
N GLN A 67 -1.95 14.29 -2.99
CA GLN A 67 -1.73 14.71 -4.36
C GLN A 67 -0.35 14.22 -4.78
N VAL A 68 -0.30 13.46 -5.86
CA VAL A 68 0.90 12.79 -6.36
C VAL A 68 1.33 13.41 -7.67
N GLU A 69 2.63 13.69 -7.80
CA GLU A 69 3.28 14.21 -9.00
C GLU A 69 4.49 13.34 -9.34
N ALA A 70 4.75 13.08 -10.62
CA ALA A 70 5.95 12.37 -11.03
C ALA A 70 7.21 13.23 -10.82
N THR A 71 8.33 12.56 -10.55
CA THR A 71 9.67 13.18 -10.59
C THR A 71 10.40 12.75 -11.86
N ILE A 72 11.55 13.35 -12.12
CA ILE A 72 12.44 12.95 -13.23
C ILE A 72 12.83 11.47 -13.09
N GLN A 73 13.09 11.03 -11.88
CA GLN A 73 13.48 9.64 -11.62
C GLN A 73 12.27 8.70 -11.70
N PRO A 74 12.38 7.54 -12.39
CA PRO A 74 11.34 6.51 -12.40
C PRO A 74 11.05 6.02 -10.99
N ASP A 75 9.78 5.68 -10.75
CA ASP A 75 9.29 5.11 -9.49
C ASP A 75 9.45 5.97 -8.23
N ILE A 76 9.81 7.23 -8.41
CA ILE A 76 9.84 8.24 -7.35
C ILE A 76 8.81 9.31 -7.66
N TYR A 77 7.90 9.56 -6.72
CA TYR A 77 6.82 10.51 -6.86
C TYR A 77 6.82 11.49 -5.68
N LYS A 78 6.53 12.76 -5.95
CA LYS A 78 6.32 13.76 -4.91
C LYS A 78 4.93 13.61 -4.32
N LEU A 79 4.87 13.59 -3.01
CA LEU A 79 3.64 13.54 -2.22
C LEU A 79 3.36 14.90 -1.62
N LYS A 80 2.15 15.43 -1.85
CA LYS A 80 1.69 16.69 -1.27
C LYS A 80 0.44 16.47 -0.43
N CYS A 81 0.35 17.19 0.68
CA CYS A 81 -0.78 17.14 1.60
C CYS A 81 -1.18 18.55 2.06
N TYR A 82 -2.34 18.66 2.70
CA TYR A 82 -2.75 19.92 3.31
C TYR A 82 -2.15 20.08 4.72
N ASN A 83 -1.69 21.28 5.01
CA ASN A 83 -1.35 21.67 6.36
C ASN A 83 -2.58 22.16 7.14
N SER A 84 -2.39 22.56 8.42
CA SER A 84 -3.47 23.10 9.26
C SER A 84 -4.08 24.43 8.76
N LYS A 85 -3.39 25.14 7.87
CA LYS A 85 -3.86 26.38 7.23
C LYS A 85 -4.52 26.12 5.89
N ASN A 86 -4.85 24.88 5.56
CA ASN A 86 -5.43 24.44 4.29
C ASN A 86 -4.58 24.82 3.05
N THR A 87 -3.26 24.88 3.22
CA THR A 87 -2.30 25.13 2.15
C THR A 87 -1.67 23.81 1.76
N LEU A 88 -1.57 23.56 0.45
CA LEU A 88 -0.93 22.36 -0.09
C LEU A 88 0.59 22.49 0.08
N ILE A 89 1.20 21.55 0.77
CA ILE A 89 2.63 21.49 1.05
C ILE A 89 3.22 20.16 0.58
N GLU A 90 4.50 20.18 0.24
CA GLU A 90 5.26 18.95 -0.01
C GLU A 90 5.42 18.18 1.30
N TYR A 91 5.06 16.88 1.28
CA TYR A 91 5.18 15.98 2.42
C TYR A 91 6.47 15.17 2.35
N GLY A 92 6.81 14.67 1.18
CA GLY A 92 7.98 13.85 0.94
C GLY A 92 7.91 13.13 -0.39
N LEU A 93 8.76 12.12 -0.52
CA LEU A 93 8.82 11.26 -1.70
C LEU A 93 8.20 9.90 -1.40
N SER A 94 7.56 9.32 -2.41
CA SER A 94 7.09 7.94 -2.36
C SER A 94 8.16 7.00 -2.91
N TYR A 95 8.10 5.76 -2.48
CA TYR A 95 8.88 4.66 -3.02
C TYR A 95 7.94 3.55 -3.49
N ILE A 96 8.20 2.97 -4.65
CA ILE A 96 7.39 1.90 -5.21
C ILE A 96 8.07 0.57 -4.99
N SER A 97 7.40 -0.34 -4.27
CA SER A 97 7.97 -1.61 -3.85
C SER A 97 7.70 -2.76 -4.84
N SER A 98 6.68 -2.65 -5.70
CA SER A 98 6.27 -3.72 -6.59
C SER A 98 6.32 -3.32 -8.06
N PHE A 99 6.84 -4.23 -8.91
CA PHE A 99 6.87 -4.05 -10.36
C PHE A 99 5.49 -3.76 -10.95
N LYS A 100 4.46 -4.48 -10.51
CA LYS A 100 3.08 -4.25 -10.97
C LYS A 100 2.61 -2.82 -10.74
N ASN A 101 2.94 -2.25 -9.56
CA ASN A 101 2.56 -0.88 -9.23
C ASN A 101 3.41 0.14 -9.99
N SER A 102 4.70 -0.15 -10.21
CA SER A 102 5.59 0.63 -11.06
C SER A 102 5.02 0.79 -12.49
N VAL A 103 4.71 -0.31 -13.15
CA VAL A 103 4.11 -0.29 -14.50
C VAL A 103 2.83 0.53 -14.53
N LYS A 104 1.93 0.33 -13.55
CA LYS A 104 0.68 1.08 -13.45
C LYS A 104 0.90 2.58 -13.29
N LEU A 105 1.80 3.00 -12.42
CA LEU A 105 2.06 4.41 -12.17
C LEU A 105 2.79 5.05 -13.35
N ASN A 106 3.73 4.34 -13.95
CA ASN A 106 4.41 4.84 -15.16
C ASN A 106 3.42 5.05 -16.30
N SER A 107 2.46 4.17 -16.52
CA SER A 107 1.41 4.38 -17.54
C SER A 107 0.51 5.59 -17.26
N LEU A 108 0.31 5.95 -15.99
CA LEU A 108 -0.48 7.12 -15.59
C LEU A 108 0.29 8.42 -15.76
N PHE A 109 1.55 8.45 -15.34
CA PHE A 109 2.33 9.68 -15.18
C PHE A 109 3.35 9.93 -16.29
N ARG A 110 3.63 8.95 -17.14
CA ARG A 110 4.64 9.03 -18.17
C ARG A 110 4.08 8.69 -19.55
N ASN A 111 4.69 9.25 -20.60
CA ASN A 111 4.50 8.78 -21.96
C ASN A 111 5.43 7.59 -22.18
N ILE A 112 4.91 6.49 -22.72
CA ILE A 112 5.71 5.31 -23.04
C ILE A 112 6.42 5.59 -24.36
N LYS A 113 7.75 5.46 -24.36
CA LYS A 113 8.62 5.77 -25.50
C LYS A 113 8.54 4.75 -26.67
N GLU A 114 7.79 3.68 -26.53
CA GLU A 114 8.06 2.46 -27.31
C GLU A 114 7.82 2.58 -28.83
N ASN A 115 7.06 3.55 -29.32
CA ASN A 115 6.73 3.56 -30.76
C ASN A 115 7.15 4.80 -31.55
N ASP A 116 7.35 5.95 -30.91
CA ASP A 116 7.60 7.18 -31.67
C ASP A 116 9.02 7.25 -32.25
N ASN A 117 9.98 6.49 -31.69
CA ASN A 117 11.37 6.55 -32.16
C ASN A 117 11.73 5.49 -33.20
N LEU A 118 10.93 4.41 -33.35
CA LEU A 118 11.20 3.41 -34.40
C LEU A 118 10.77 3.92 -35.77
N ASP A 119 9.62 4.58 -35.84
CA ASP A 119 9.13 5.15 -37.10
C ASP A 119 9.98 6.33 -37.58
N LEU A 120 10.56 7.12 -36.64
CA LEU A 120 11.47 8.24 -36.95
C LEU A 120 12.88 7.78 -37.37
N LEU A 121 13.35 6.64 -36.89
CA LEU A 121 14.64 6.07 -37.28
C LEU A 121 14.64 5.46 -38.70
N GLU A 122 13.46 5.11 -39.23
CA GLU A 122 13.33 4.58 -40.60
C GLU A 122 13.19 5.68 -41.65
N GLU A 123 12.88 6.92 -41.26
CA GLU A 123 12.63 8.01 -42.20
C GLU A 123 13.74 9.08 -42.27
N SER A 124 14.73 9.11 -41.37
CA SER A 124 15.78 10.15 -41.37
C SER A 124 17.14 9.63 -41.79
N ASP A 125 17.52 9.95 -43.02
CA ASP A 125 18.89 9.83 -43.55
C ASP A 125 19.81 11.01 -43.13
N ASP A 126 19.34 11.92 -42.27
CA ASP A 126 20.08 13.09 -41.82
C ASP A 126 20.59 12.96 -40.39
N GLU A 127 21.91 12.84 -40.25
CA GLU A 127 22.64 12.62 -38.98
C GLU A 127 22.65 13.83 -38.01
N GLU A 128 21.90 14.90 -38.22
CA GLU A 128 22.06 16.14 -37.44
C GLU A 128 20.91 16.55 -36.53
N GLU A 129 19.83 15.81 -36.42
CA GLU A 129 18.79 16.07 -35.42
C GLU A 129 18.81 15.03 -34.28
N PHE A 130 19.88 15.06 -33.48
CA PHE A 130 19.78 14.51 -32.11
C PHE A 130 18.86 15.42 -31.29
N GLU A 131 17.58 15.15 -31.42
CA GLU A 131 16.56 15.84 -30.65
C GLU A 131 16.86 15.77 -29.15
N ASP A 132 16.63 16.91 -28.52
CA ASP A 132 16.56 17.17 -27.11
C ASP A 132 15.95 15.99 -26.32
N ILE A 133 16.84 15.11 -25.81
CA ILE A 133 16.49 14.00 -24.92
C ILE A 133 16.22 14.56 -23.53
N SER A 134 15.48 15.65 -23.42
CA SER A 134 15.10 16.16 -22.12
C SER A 134 14.13 15.18 -21.47
N VAL A 135 14.51 14.62 -20.33
CA VAL A 135 13.75 13.67 -19.53
C VAL A 135 12.36 14.23 -19.18
N ASP A 136 12.22 15.55 -19.16
CA ASP A 136 10.97 16.26 -18.88
C ASP A 136 9.89 16.05 -19.96
N LYS A 137 10.28 15.77 -21.21
CA LYS A 137 9.34 15.52 -22.32
C LYS A 137 8.49 14.26 -22.12
N TYR A 138 8.98 13.31 -21.33
CA TYR A 138 8.32 12.03 -21.08
C TYR A 138 7.45 12.02 -19.82
N ILE A 139 7.50 13.06 -19.01
CA ILE A 139 6.69 13.18 -17.80
C ILE A 139 5.42 13.96 -18.16
N LYS A 140 4.27 13.32 -17.94
CA LYS A 140 3.02 14.04 -18.00
C LYS A 140 2.95 14.99 -16.81
N ASN A 141 2.82 16.29 -17.05
CA ASN A 141 2.66 17.28 -15.99
C ASN A 141 1.25 17.23 -15.37
N ILE A 142 0.89 16.07 -14.81
CA ILE A 142 -0.40 15.84 -14.18
C ILE A 142 -0.24 15.64 -12.69
N LYS A 143 -1.26 16.05 -11.95
CA LYS A 143 -1.38 15.94 -10.51
C LYS A 143 -2.61 15.11 -10.21
N LEU A 144 -2.46 13.99 -9.53
CA LEU A 144 -3.55 13.08 -9.23
C LEU A 144 -3.69 12.90 -7.73
N ASN A 145 -4.92 12.95 -7.24
CA ASN A 145 -5.20 12.49 -5.88
C ASN A 145 -5.16 10.96 -5.86
N MET A 146 -4.34 10.41 -4.99
CA MET A 146 -4.14 8.97 -4.90
C MET A 146 -4.24 8.49 -3.46
N LYS A 147 -4.90 7.34 -3.29
CA LYS A 147 -4.84 6.57 -2.06
C LYS A 147 -3.46 5.94 -1.97
N CYS A 148 -2.73 6.28 -0.90
CA CYS A 148 -1.42 5.75 -0.60
C CYS A 148 -1.49 4.86 0.63
N LEU A 149 -0.77 3.75 0.63
CA LEU A 149 -0.60 2.87 1.79
C LEU A 149 0.75 3.13 2.44
N TYR A 150 0.76 3.09 3.78
CA TYR A 150 1.99 3.25 4.54
C TYR A 150 2.77 1.93 4.62
N ASN A 151 3.99 1.95 4.13
CA ASN A 151 4.89 0.81 4.19
C ASN A 151 5.86 0.97 5.37
N HIS A 152 5.59 0.27 6.46
CA HIS A 152 6.42 0.33 7.67
C HIS A 152 7.86 -0.15 7.47
N LYS A 153 8.11 -1.02 6.47
CA LYS A 153 9.46 -1.53 6.19
C LYS A 153 10.37 -0.44 5.63
N PHE A 154 9.80 0.45 4.83
CA PHE A 154 10.54 1.53 4.16
C PHE A 154 10.25 2.90 4.76
N ASN A 155 9.38 2.98 5.78
CA ASN A 155 8.90 4.23 6.37
C ASN A 155 8.43 5.23 5.30
N SER A 156 7.70 4.74 4.31
CA SER A 156 7.30 5.51 3.14
C SER A 156 5.86 5.21 2.73
N TRP A 157 5.24 6.17 2.07
CA TRP A 157 3.92 6.05 1.48
C TRP A 157 4.02 5.58 0.03
N GLU A 158 3.27 4.56 -0.33
CA GLU A 158 3.22 3.99 -1.67
C GLU A 158 1.86 4.29 -2.32
N PRO A 159 1.81 5.03 -3.45
CA PRO A 159 0.56 5.28 -4.19
C PRO A 159 0.03 3.98 -4.79
N ILE A 160 -1.23 3.65 -4.51
CA ILE A 160 -1.85 2.39 -4.95
C ILE A 160 -2.94 2.60 -6.00
N SER A 161 -3.81 3.59 -5.79
CA SER A 161 -4.94 3.82 -6.68
C SER A 161 -5.34 5.30 -6.71
N ARG A 162 -5.94 5.72 -7.83
CA ARG A 162 -6.57 7.03 -7.91
C ARG A 162 -7.71 7.11 -6.89
N SER A 163 -7.89 8.31 -6.33
CA SER A 163 -9.01 8.62 -5.45
C SER A 163 -9.73 9.88 -5.95
N ASN A 164 -11.03 9.88 -5.78
CA ASN A 164 -11.86 11.06 -6.02
C ASN A 164 -12.02 11.89 -4.73
N ASP A 165 -11.54 11.37 -3.60
CA ASP A 165 -11.61 12.05 -2.32
C ASP A 165 -10.57 13.18 -2.24
N GLY A 166 -10.79 14.09 -1.29
CA GLY A 166 -9.89 15.19 -1.01
C GLY A 166 -8.56 14.72 -0.42
N VAL A 167 -7.51 15.51 -0.64
CA VAL A 167 -6.18 15.25 -0.08
C VAL A 167 -6.23 15.35 1.45
N SER A 168 -5.53 14.44 2.11
CA SER A 168 -5.51 14.34 3.58
C SER A 168 -4.76 15.49 4.24
N LEU A 169 -5.13 15.79 5.48
CA LEU A 169 -4.41 16.74 6.34
C LEU A 169 -3.12 16.08 6.88
N LYS A 170 -2.06 16.86 7.02
CA LYS A 170 -0.78 16.40 7.59
C LYS A 170 -0.93 15.76 8.97
N SER A 171 -1.80 16.32 9.83
CA SER A 171 -2.06 15.76 11.16
C SER A 171 -2.67 14.36 11.11
N PHE A 172 -3.59 14.12 10.18
CA PHE A 172 -4.15 12.80 9.94
C PHE A 172 -3.08 11.82 9.47
N ILE A 173 -2.25 12.21 8.49
CA ILE A 173 -1.17 11.38 7.95
C ILE A 173 -0.22 10.93 9.06
N LEU A 174 0.25 11.87 9.90
CA LEU A 174 1.13 11.58 11.03
C LEU A 174 0.47 10.64 12.07
N SER A 175 -0.85 10.65 12.20
CA SER A 175 -1.56 9.70 13.06
C SER A 175 -1.56 8.27 12.50
N GLN A 176 -1.50 8.14 11.17
CA GLN A 176 -1.44 6.84 10.50
C GLN A 176 -0.02 6.22 10.53
N GLU A 177 1.02 7.01 10.68
CA GLU A 177 2.41 6.53 10.74
C GLU A 177 2.80 5.92 12.08
N LYS A 178 2.07 6.27 13.15
CA LYS A 178 2.24 5.70 14.50
C LYS A 178 1.66 4.31 14.61
#